data_e4fe9d82ccefeb55a17ddd232a4f599b
#
_entry.id   e4fe9d82ccefeb55a17ddd232a4f599b
#
_cell.length_a   1.000
_cell.length_b   1.000
_cell.length_c   1.000
_cell.angle_alpha   90.00
_cell.angle_beta   90.00
_cell.angle_gamma   90.00
#
_symmetry.space_group_name_H-M   'P 1'
#
loop_
_entity.id
_entity.type
_entity.pdbx_description
1 polymer ?
#
loop_
_entity_poly.entity_id
_entity_poly.type
_entity_poly.pdbx_seq_one_letter_code
_entity_poly.pdbx_strand_id
1 'polypeptide(L)'
;MTLTETPICNFGEKAKNFDLLSTENKKVSLKDIEGENGTLIMFICNHCPYVKAIIKDIVKDAKYLANLGIKATAIMSNDVKNYPEDSFENMISFSKLHNFNFPYLIDSTQQVAKEYAAVCTPDFFGYNKNLELQYRGRIYAARPTELGAAMKLIATTGKGPEKQIPSMGCSIKWLE
;
A
#
# COMPACT_ATOMS: atom_id res chain seq x y z
N MET A 1 17.82 11.70 -0.33
CA MET A 1 16.75 10.68 -0.24
C MET A 1 17.41 9.31 -0.09
N THR A 2 17.10 8.61 0.97
CA THR A 2 17.74 7.31 1.25
C THR A 2 16.93 6.19 0.61
N LEU A 3 17.58 5.41 -0.23
CA LEU A 3 16.98 4.20 -0.79
C LEU A 3 16.91 3.14 0.32
N THR A 4 15.71 2.61 0.53
CA THR A 4 15.43 1.64 1.59
C THR A 4 14.72 0.43 0.99
N GLU A 5 15.13 -0.75 1.43
CA GLU A 5 14.51 -2.02 1.04
C GLU A 5 13.64 -2.54 2.18
N THR A 6 12.48 -3.11 1.85
CA THR A 6 11.60 -3.71 2.86
C THR A 6 12.21 -4.99 3.43
N PRO A 7 11.87 -5.34 4.69
CA PRO A 7 12.22 -6.66 5.21
C PRO A 7 11.45 -7.76 4.45
N ILE A 8 11.83 -8.99 4.68
CA ILE A 8 11.14 -10.17 4.13
C ILE A 8 9.73 -10.30 4.74
N CYS A 9 8.86 -10.98 4.02
CA CYS A 9 7.49 -11.22 4.48
C CYS A 9 7.46 -12.03 5.78
N ASN A 10 6.77 -11.50 6.79
CA ASN A 10 6.48 -12.22 8.02
C ASN A 10 5.13 -12.94 7.85
N PHE A 11 5.15 -14.13 7.25
CA PHE A 11 3.95 -14.88 6.92
C PHE A 11 3.06 -15.11 8.13
N GLY A 12 1.77 -14.82 7.96
CA GLY A 12 0.75 -15.02 8.99
C GLY A 12 0.57 -13.85 9.95
N GLU A 13 1.42 -12.81 9.87
CA GLU A 13 1.24 -11.63 10.71
C GLU A 13 -0.10 -10.96 10.43
N LYS A 14 -0.86 -10.71 11.50
CA LYS A 14 -2.19 -10.11 11.37
C LYS A 14 -2.12 -8.62 11.04
N ALA A 15 -3.00 -8.17 10.15
CA ALA A 15 -3.20 -6.75 9.90
C ALA A 15 -3.62 -6.03 11.18
N LYS A 16 -3.20 -4.77 11.32
CA LYS A 16 -3.53 -3.93 12.47
C LYS A 16 -4.69 -3.01 12.13
N ASN A 17 -5.57 -2.78 13.10
CA ASN A 17 -6.68 -1.85 12.95
C ASN A 17 -6.19 -0.42 12.75
N PHE A 18 -6.94 0.34 11.98
CA PHE A 18 -6.73 1.77 11.82
C PHE A 18 -8.05 2.47 11.51
N ASP A 19 -8.07 3.76 11.68
CA ASP A 19 -9.20 4.61 11.33
C ASP A 19 -8.62 5.96 10.86
N LEU A 20 -8.51 6.13 9.55
CA LEU A 20 -7.81 7.25 8.93
C LEU A 20 -8.71 8.02 7.97
N LEU A 21 -8.42 9.31 7.81
CA LEU A 21 -9.15 10.17 6.90
C LEU A 21 -8.71 9.93 5.45
N SER A 22 -9.68 9.73 4.56
CA SER A 22 -9.43 9.58 3.13
C SER A 22 -9.45 10.93 2.41
N THR A 23 -8.92 10.95 1.18
CA THR A 23 -8.98 12.12 0.29
C THR A 23 -10.42 12.50 -0.11
N GLU A 24 -11.38 11.63 0.14
CA GLU A 24 -12.81 11.93 -0.03
C GLU A 24 -13.45 12.49 1.25
N ASN A 25 -12.64 12.85 2.23
CA ASN A 25 -13.06 13.41 3.52
C ASN A 25 -13.95 12.46 4.33
N LYS A 26 -13.68 11.16 4.24
CA LYS A 26 -14.38 10.12 5.00
C LYS A 26 -13.38 9.33 5.83
N LYS A 27 -13.79 8.97 7.05
CA LYS A 27 -13.01 8.02 7.87
C LYS A 27 -13.12 6.62 7.29
N VAL A 28 -11.98 5.97 7.13
CA VAL A 28 -11.88 4.62 6.60
C VAL A 28 -11.10 3.75 7.57
N SER A 29 -11.68 2.64 7.96
CA SER A 29 -11.08 1.66 8.89
C SER A 29 -10.58 0.43 8.12
N LEU A 30 -9.79 -0.40 8.80
CA LEU A 30 -9.38 -1.70 8.27
C LEU A 30 -10.59 -2.53 7.85
N LYS A 31 -11.65 -2.54 8.67
CA LYS A 31 -12.88 -3.27 8.37
C LYS A 31 -13.52 -2.81 7.06
N ASP A 32 -13.48 -1.52 6.78
CA ASP A 32 -14.07 -0.95 5.56
C ASP A 32 -13.34 -1.41 4.29
N ILE A 33 -12.04 -1.72 4.41
CA ILE A 33 -11.20 -2.09 3.26
C ILE A 33 -10.86 -3.57 3.21
N GLU A 34 -11.48 -4.36 4.05
CA GLU A 34 -11.32 -5.81 4.07
C GLU A 34 -12.01 -6.43 2.86
N GLY A 35 -11.25 -7.09 2.01
CA GLY A 35 -11.77 -7.76 0.82
C GLY A 35 -12.22 -9.20 1.11
N GLU A 36 -13.19 -9.66 0.33
CA GLU A 36 -13.75 -11.02 0.44
C GLU A 36 -12.67 -12.10 0.28
N ASN A 37 -11.73 -11.88 -0.66
CA ASN A 37 -10.71 -12.87 -1.01
C ASN A 37 -9.28 -12.37 -0.69
N GLY A 38 -9.14 -11.20 -0.15
CA GLY A 38 -7.85 -10.63 0.22
C GLY A 38 -7.87 -9.12 0.32
N THR A 39 -6.80 -8.56 0.86
CA THR A 39 -6.67 -7.12 1.11
C THR A 39 -5.24 -6.70 0.79
N LEU A 40 -5.09 -5.61 0.05
CA LEU A 40 -3.79 -5.01 -0.26
C LEU A 40 -3.70 -3.65 0.42
N ILE A 41 -2.69 -3.47 1.27
CA ILE A 41 -2.38 -2.19 1.91
C ILE A 41 -1.04 -1.71 1.37
N MET A 42 -1.01 -0.47 0.89
CA MET A 42 0.17 0.12 0.25
C MET A 42 0.55 1.41 0.97
N PHE A 43 1.81 1.53 1.37
CA PHE A 43 2.34 2.81 1.85
C PHE A 43 2.99 3.51 0.67
N ILE A 44 2.44 4.66 0.30
CA ILE A 44 2.92 5.49 -0.82
C ILE A 44 2.93 6.96 -0.41
N CYS A 45 3.54 7.79 -1.24
CA CYS A 45 3.48 9.24 -1.10
C CYS A 45 3.39 9.90 -2.48
N ASN A 46 3.22 11.21 -2.51
CA ASN A 46 2.98 11.92 -3.76
C ASN A 46 4.26 12.28 -4.51
N HIS A 47 5.36 12.51 -3.79
CA HIS A 47 6.58 13.06 -4.38
C HIS A 47 7.67 12.02 -4.67
N CYS A 48 7.51 10.80 -4.20
CA CYS A 48 8.54 9.76 -4.36
C CYS A 48 8.69 9.35 -5.83
N PRO A 49 9.88 9.46 -6.43
CA PRO A 49 10.12 9.03 -7.81
C PRO A 49 9.82 7.55 -8.05
N TYR A 50 10.06 6.71 -7.06
CA TYR A 50 9.77 5.26 -7.14
C TYR A 50 8.28 4.99 -7.19
N VAL A 51 7.46 5.78 -6.49
CA VAL A 51 6.00 5.70 -6.57
C VAL A 51 5.51 6.23 -7.91
N LYS A 52 6.00 7.40 -8.33
CA LYS A 52 5.60 8.02 -9.61
C LYS A 52 5.88 7.11 -10.80
N ALA A 53 6.97 6.35 -10.75
CA ALA A 53 7.35 5.44 -11.82
C ALA A 53 6.38 4.27 -12.00
N ILE A 54 5.67 3.87 -10.93
CA ILE A 54 4.82 2.68 -10.92
C ILE A 54 3.35 2.98 -10.61
N ILE A 55 2.97 4.24 -10.47
CA ILE A 55 1.61 4.58 -10.03
C ILE A 55 0.53 4.11 -11.01
N LYS A 56 0.83 4.13 -12.31
CA LYS A 56 -0.09 3.61 -13.32
C LYS A 56 -0.29 2.10 -13.18
N ASP A 57 0.77 1.37 -12.86
CA ASP A 57 0.71 -0.07 -12.63
C ASP A 57 -0.05 -0.38 -11.34
N ILE A 58 0.12 0.42 -10.29
CA ILE A 58 -0.65 0.30 -9.04
C ILE A 58 -2.15 0.43 -9.31
N VAL A 59 -2.56 1.48 -10.02
CA VAL A 59 -3.97 1.73 -10.34
C VAL A 59 -4.56 0.60 -11.20
N LYS A 60 -3.78 0.14 -12.17
CA LYS A 60 -4.17 -0.98 -13.03
C LYS A 60 -4.32 -2.29 -12.25
N ASP A 61 -3.37 -2.58 -11.39
CA ASP A 61 -3.42 -3.76 -10.53
C ASP A 61 -4.61 -3.70 -9.56
N ALA A 62 -4.85 -2.56 -8.92
CA ALA A 62 -5.97 -2.40 -8.01
C ALA A 62 -7.31 -2.67 -8.70
N LYS A 63 -7.46 -2.21 -9.94
CA LYS A 63 -8.66 -2.48 -10.76
C LYS A 63 -8.80 -3.98 -11.07
N TYR A 64 -7.72 -4.61 -11.48
CA TYR A 64 -7.68 -6.06 -11.75
C TYR A 64 -8.02 -6.85 -10.49
N LEU A 65 -7.41 -6.50 -9.36
CA LEU A 65 -7.61 -7.20 -8.08
C LEU A 65 -9.04 -7.05 -7.56
N ALA A 66 -9.69 -5.91 -7.79
CA ALA A 66 -11.09 -5.71 -7.42
C ALA A 66 -12.01 -6.78 -8.05
N ASN A 67 -11.73 -7.19 -9.28
CA ASN A 67 -12.48 -8.26 -9.96
C ASN A 67 -12.25 -9.64 -9.34
N LEU A 68 -11.22 -9.79 -8.54
CA LEU A 68 -10.89 -11.02 -7.82
C LEU A 68 -11.39 -11.01 -6.36
N GLY A 69 -12.13 -9.98 -5.96
CA GLY A 69 -12.61 -9.83 -4.59
C GLY A 69 -11.53 -9.33 -3.63
N ILE A 70 -10.50 -8.67 -4.14
CA ILE A 70 -9.43 -8.09 -3.34
C ILE A 70 -9.60 -6.57 -3.32
N LYS A 71 -9.64 -5.99 -2.12
CA LYS A 71 -9.69 -4.53 -1.94
C LYS A 71 -8.29 -3.98 -1.72
N ALA A 72 -7.99 -2.84 -2.34
CA ALA A 72 -6.73 -2.13 -2.18
C ALA A 72 -6.94 -0.81 -1.45
N THR A 73 -5.93 -0.39 -0.68
CA THR A 73 -5.92 0.89 0.03
C THR A 73 -4.49 1.42 0.08
N ALA A 74 -4.34 2.72 -0.09
CA ALA A 74 -3.05 3.39 0.04
C ALA A 74 -3.04 4.29 1.27
N ILE A 75 -1.91 4.33 1.96
CA ILE A 75 -1.69 5.13 3.17
C ILE A 75 -0.45 6.00 2.97
N MET A 76 -0.58 7.28 3.25
CA MET A 76 0.53 8.24 3.22
C MET A 76 0.88 8.63 4.66
N SER A 77 2.12 8.37 5.04
CA SER A 77 2.58 8.56 6.43
C SER A 77 3.77 9.53 6.56
N ASN A 78 4.16 10.22 5.49
CA ASN A 78 5.29 11.14 5.55
C ASN A 78 4.96 12.39 6.37
N ASP A 79 6.01 12.97 6.97
CA ASP A 79 5.94 14.26 7.64
C ASP A 79 5.62 15.38 6.64
N VAL A 80 4.39 15.87 6.65
CA VAL A 80 3.92 16.89 5.71
C VAL A 80 4.42 18.30 6.05
N LYS A 81 4.90 18.52 7.28
CA LYS A 81 5.44 19.80 7.70
C LYS A 81 6.76 20.09 7.00
N ASN A 82 7.65 19.10 6.94
CA ASN A 82 8.94 19.21 6.29
C ASN A 82 8.89 18.77 4.81
N TYR A 83 7.84 18.07 4.41
CA TYR A 83 7.63 17.58 3.03
C TYR A 83 6.23 17.98 2.56
N PRO A 84 5.99 19.26 2.30
CA PRO A 84 4.66 19.78 1.93
C PRO A 84 4.11 19.22 0.62
N GLU A 85 4.96 18.62 -0.22
CA GLU A 85 4.53 17.90 -1.42
C GLU A 85 3.58 16.74 -1.09
N ASP A 86 3.64 16.24 0.14
CA ASP A 86 2.78 15.15 0.63
C ASP A 86 1.60 15.65 1.47
N SER A 87 1.28 16.94 1.41
CA SER A 87 0.13 17.50 2.10
C SER A 87 -1.18 16.80 1.69
N PHE A 88 -2.18 16.90 2.55
CA PHE A 88 -3.50 16.34 2.26
C PHE A 88 -4.10 16.89 0.97
N GLU A 89 -3.94 18.19 0.72
CA GLU A 89 -4.38 18.83 -0.53
C GLU A 89 -3.68 18.22 -1.75
N ASN A 90 -2.38 17.98 -1.63
CA ASN A 90 -1.61 17.35 -2.71
C ASN A 90 -1.95 15.86 -2.86
N MET A 91 -2.33 15.18 -1.80
CA MET A 91 -2.88 13.81 -1.90
C MET A 91 -4.17 13.80 -2.73
N ILE A 92 -5.07 14.74 -2.49
CA ILE A 92 -6.31 14.87 -3.27
C ILE A 92 -6.00 15.07 -4.75
N SER A 93 -5.10 16.00 -5.05
CA SER A 93 -4.68 16.29 -6.43
C SER A 93 -4.02 15.09 -7.09
N PHE A 94 -3.15 14.40 -6.39
CA PHE A 94 -2.44 13.22 -6.87
C PHE A 94 -3.41 12.07 -7.19
N SER A 95 -4.36 11.81 -6.29
CA SER A 95 -5.36 10.78 -6.49
C SER A 95 -6.26 11.05 -7.71
N LYS A 96 -6.62 12.31 -7.94
CA LYS A 96 -7.40 12.71 -9.11
C LYS A 96 -6.60 12.61 -10.40
N LEU A 97 -5.37 13.10 -10.38
CA LEU A 97 -4.47 13.07 -11.54
C LEU A 97 -4.24 11.64 -12.05
N HIS A 98 -4.10 10.70 -11.14
CA HIS A 98 -3.80 9.30 -11.47
C HIS A 98 -5.03 8.38 -11.45
N ASN A 99 -6.24 8.95 -11.30
CA ASN A 99 -7.50 8.20 -11.33
C ASN A 99 -7.52 7.04 -10.31
N PHE A 100 -7.18 7.32 -9.07
CA PHE A 100 -7.21 6.31 -8.01
C PHE A 100 -8.59 5.68 -7.90
N ASN A 101 -8.65 4.37 -7.93
CA ASN A 101 -9.86 3.57 -7.75
C ASN A 101 -9.85 2.85 -6.39
N PHE A 102 -9.11 3.36 -5.45
CA PHE A 102 -8.98 2.88 -4.07
C PHE A 102 -8.85 4.06 -3.11
N PRO A 103 -9.19 3.89 -1.83
CA PRO A 103 -9.00 4.94 -0.84
C PRO A 103 -7.53 5.33 -0.67
N TYR A 104 -7.28 6.63 -0.52
CA TYR A 104 -5.97 7.17 -0.20
C TYR A 104 -6.06 7.90 1.14
N LEU A 105 -5.41 7.36 2.17
CA LEU A 105 -5.58 7.74 3.57
C LEU A 105 -4.36 8.48 4.10
N ILE A 106 -4.61 9.45 5.00
CA ILE A 106 -3.53 10.17 5.68
C ILE A 106 -3.31 9.61 7.08
N ASP A 107 -2.08 9.21 7.37
CA ASP A 107 -1.60 8.75 8.66
C ASP A 107 -0.72 9.85 9.30
N SER A 108 -1.36 10.93 9.75
CA SER A 108 -0.65 12.13 10.19
C SER A 108 0.18 11.94 11.45
N THR A 109 -0.18 11.00 12.32
CA THR A 109 0.61 10.67 13.52
C THR A 109 1.72 9.66 13.24
N GLN A 110 1.70 9.02 12.08
CA GLN A 110 2.62 7.95 11.68
C GLN A 110 2.49 6.68 12.52
N GLN A 111 1.47 6.60 13.35
CA GLN A 111 1.26 5.44 14.20
C GLN A 111 0.98 4.19 13.38
N VAL A 112 0.16 4.30 12.32
CA VAL A 112 -0.19 3.15 11.48
C VAL A 112 1.05 2.61 10.76
N ALA A 113 1.87 3.49 10.17
CA ALA A 113 3.13 3.06 9.55
C ALA A 113 4.04 2.33 10.53
N LYS A 114 4.13 2.83 11.77
CA LYS A 114 4.95 2.20 12.81
C LYS A 114 4.41 0.84 13.24
N GLU A 115 3.10 0.72 13.40
CA GLU A 115 2.45 -0.55 13.76
C GLU A 115 2.60 -1.61 12.68
N TYR A 116 2.56 -1.21 11.41
CA TYR A 116 2.80 -2.10 10.28
C TYR A 116 4.28 -2.35 10.02
N ALA A 117 5.16 -1.64 10.70
CA ALA A 117 6.61 -1.65 10.43
C ALA A 117 6.92 -1.30 8.96
N ALA A 118 6.16 -0.37 8.39
CA ALA A 118 6.44 0.16 7.07
C ALA A 118 7.72 0.99 7.09
N VAL A 119 8.56 0.88 6.07
CA VAL A 119 9.90 1.49 6.07
C VAL A 119 10.16 2.42 4.89
N CYS A 120 9.47 2.21 3.78
CA CYS A 120 9.70 2.99 2.55
C CYS A 120 8.41 3.16 1.75
N THR A 121 8.50 3.93 0.69
CA THR A 121 7.44 4.06 -0.30
C THR A 121 8.00 3.74 -1.70
N PRO A 122 7.39 2.83 -2.46
CA PRO A 122 6.23 2.03 -2.08
C PRO A 122 6.59 0.85 -1.15
N ASP A 123 5.69 0.51 -0.25
CA ASP A 123 5.79 -0.68 0.60
C ASP A 123 4.44 -1.42 0.52
N PHE A 124 4.44 -2.66 0.02
CA PHE A 124 3.23 -3.42 -0.27
C PHE A 124 3.01 -4.53 0.75
N PHE A 125 1.80 -4.59 1.31
CA PHE A 125 1.39 -5.60 2.27
C PHE A 125 0.16 -6.33 1.72
N GLY A 126 0.33 -7.57 1.30
CA GLY A 126 -0.74 -8.41 0.77
C GLY A 126 -1.25 -9.41 1.81
N TYR A 127 -2.54 -9.33 2.11
CA TYR A 127 -3.20 -10.17 3.12
C TYR A 127 -4.20 -11.11 2.47
N ASN A 128 -4.35 -12.32 3.05
CA ASN A 128 -5.41 -13.22 2.67
C ASN A 128 -6.76 -12.79 3.29
N LYS A 129 -7.82 -13.55 3.03
CA LYS A 129 -9.17 -13.25 3.54
C LYS A 129 -9.27 -13.23 5.07
N ASN A 130 -8.32 -13.83 5.77
CA ASN A 130 -8.22 -13.84 7.22
C ASN A 130 -7.33 -12.74 7.78
N LEU A 131 -6.93 -11.78 6.94
CA LEU A 131 -6.02 -10.69 7.28
C LEU A 131 -4.65 -11.16 7.78
N GLU A 132 -4.19 -12.28 7.27
CA GLU A 132 -2.86 -12.80 7.51
C GLU A 132 -1.93 -12.39 6.38
N LEU A 133 -0.78 -11.82 6.72
CA LEU A 133 0.21 -11.35 5.74
C LEU A 133 0.74 -12.52 4.93
N GLN A 134 0.69 -12.41 3.60
CA GLN A 134 1.14 -13.43 2.68
C GLN A 134 2.07 -12.89 1.59
N TYR A 135 2.14 -11.57 1.44
CA TYR A 135 3.04 -10.93 0.48
C TYR A 135 3.59 -9.63 1.04
N ARG A 136 4.90 -9.49 1.02
CA ARG A 136 5.61 -8.23 1.24
C ARG A 136 6.76 -8.14 0.26
N GLY A 137 6.44 -7.76 -0.96
CA GLY A 137 7.38 -7.74 -2.07
C GLY A 137 7.08 -6.59 -3.03
N ARG A 138 7.85 -6.54 -4.09
CA ARG A 138 7.78 -5.49 -5.10
C ARG A 138 6.61 -5.67 -6.06
N ILE A 139 6.26 -4.60 -6.78
CA ILE A 139 5.26 -4.67 -7.84
C ILE A 139 5.84 -5.21 -9.16
N TYR A 140 6.99 -4.77 -9.55
CA TYR A 140 7.70 -5.08 -10.80
C TYR A 140 6.78 -5.13 -12.04
N ALA A 141 7.00 -4.19 -12.94
CA ALA A 141 6.11 -3.94 -14.10
C ALA A 141 6.29 -4.95 -15.24
N ALA A 142 6.12 -6.23 -14.95
CA ALA A 142 5.94 -7.28 -15.97
C ALA A 142 4.44 -7.48 -16.20
N ARG A 143 4.06 -8.46 -17.01
CA ARG A 143 2.64 -8.78 -17.20
C ARG A 143 2.42 -10.29 -17.03
N PRO A 144 1.73 -10.73 -15.96
CA PRO A 144 1.23 -9.88 -14.84
C PRO A 144 2.38 -9.31 -14.01
N THR A 145 2.08 -8.27 -13.21
CA THR A 145 3.07 -7.78 -12.24
C THR A 145 3.33 -8.83 -11.17
N GLU A 146 4.50 -8.76 -10.51
CA GLU A 146 4.78 -9.67 -9.39
C GLU A 146 3.74 -9.51 -8.27
N LEU A 147 3.34 -8.27 -7.97
CA LEU A 147 2.28 -7.99 -6.99
C LEU A 147 0.95 -8.58 -7.42
N GLY A 148 0.52 -8.35 -8.65
CA GLY A 148 -0.74 -8.86 -9.17
C GLY A 148 -0.80 -10.38 -9.17
N ALA A 149 0.27 -11.05 -9.59
CA ALA A 149 0.38 -12.51 -9.58
C ALA A 149 0.33 -13.07 -8.15
N ALA A 150 1.04 -12.43 -7.21
CA ALA A 150 1.05 -12.84 -5.81
C ALA A 150 -0.35 -12.71 -5.18
N MET A 151 -1.02 -11.60 -5.40
CA MET A 151 -2.37 -11.37 -4.85
C MET A 151 -3.41 -12.32 -5.44
N LYS A 152 -3.30 -12.65 -6.73
CA LYS A 152 -4.16 -13.67 -7.35
C LYS A 152 -3.95 -15.04 -6.69
N LEU A 153 -2.70 -15.42 -6.45
CA LEU A 153 -2.39 -16.66 -5.74
C LEU A 153 -2.99 -16.68 -4.34
N ILE A 154 -2.88 -15.57 -3.62
CA ILE A 154 -3.45 -15.41 -2.27
C ILE A 154 -4.97 -15.55 -2.32
N ALA A 155 -5.64 -14.94 -3.29
CA ALA A 155 -7.09 -15.01 -3.44
C ALA A 155 -7.59 -16.43 -3.70
N THR A 156 -6.81 -17.23 -4.42
CA THR A 156 -7.19 -18.60 -4.79
C THR A 156 -6.79 -19.65 -3.76
N THR A 157 -5.66 -19.48 -3.09
CA THR A 157 -5.07 -20.50 -2.18
C THR A 157 -5.02 -20.08 -0.72
N GLY A 158 -5.16 -18.80 -0.43
CA GLY A 158 -4.96 -18.24 0.91
C GLY A 158 -3.51 -18.08 1.30
N LYS A 159 -2.56 -18.41 0.41
CA LYS A 159 -1.12 -18.34 0.65
C LYS A 159 -0.42 -17.61 -0.48
N GLY A 160 0.60 -16.82 -0.12
CA GLY A 160 1.46 -16.14 -1.07
C GLY A 160 2.60 -17.01 -1.60
N PRO A 161 3.35 -16.50 -2.58
CA PRO A 161 4.51 -17.21 -3.10
C PRO A 161 5.59 -17.34 -2.01
N GLU A 162 6.31 -18.47 -2.00
CA GLU A 162 7.39 -18.69 -1.04
C GLU A 162 8.56 -17.72 -1.24
N LYS A 163 8.91 -17.46 -2.51
CA LYS A 163 9.97 -16.53 -2.87
C LYS A 163 9.38 -15.18 -3.25
N GLN A 164 9.83 -14.14 -2.56
CA GLN A 164 9.39 -12.78 -2.78
C GLN A 164 10.61 -11.87 -2.87
N ILE A 165 10.56 -10.91 -3.78
CA ILE A 165 11.61 -9.91 -3.92
C ILE A 165 11.13 -8.65 -3.20
N PRO A 166 11.90 -8.14 -2.22
CA PRO A 166 11.50 -6.96 -1.46
C PRO A 166 11.25 -5.73 -2.34
N SER A 167 10.31 -4.89 -1.93
CA SER A 167 10.14 -3.57 -2.52
C SER A 167 11.29 -2.67 -2.11
N MET A 168 11.66 -1.73 -2.98
CA MET A 168 12.66 -0.70 -2.71
C MET A 168 12.06 0.66 -3.01
N GLY A 169 12.42 1.65 -2.22
CA GLY A 169 11.95 3.01 -2.43
C GLY A 169 12.57 4.01 -1.48
N CYS A 170 11.96 5.18 -1.43
CA CYS A 170 12.40 6.24 -0.52
C CYS A 170 11.97 5.91 0.91
N SER A 171 12.87 6.11 1.88
CA SER A 171 12.52 5.96 3.30
C SER A 171 11.32 6.84 3.66
N ILE A 172 10.47 6.36 4.55
CA ILE A 172 9.39 7.17 5.12
C ILE A 172 10.01 8.34 5.89
N LYS A 173 9.42 9.53 5.72
CA LYS A 173 9.90 10.76 6.37
C LYS A 173 9.24 10.88 7.73
N TRP A 174 9.96 10.44 8.76
CA TRP A 174 9.46 10.42 10.12
C TRP A 174 9.43 11.82 10.75
N LEU A 175 8.44 12.05 11.60
CA LEU A 175 8.40 13.24 12.46
C LEU A 175 9.60 13.23 13.42
N GLU A 176 10.23 14.39 13.61
CA GLU A 176 11.33 14.59 14.55
C GLU A 176 10.82 14.78 15.99
#